data_0bb6ddebcd41b27969a360e61dddcb48
#
_entry.id   0bb6ddebcd41b27969a360e61dddcb48
#
_cell.length_a   1.000
_cell.length_b   1.000
_cell.length_c   1.000
_cell.angle_alpha   90.00
_cell.angle_beta   90.00
_cell.angle_gamma   90.00
#
_symmetry.space_group_name_H-M   'P 1'
#
loop_
_entity.id
_entity.type
_entity.pdbx_description
1 polymer ?
#
loop_
_entity_poly.entity_id
_entity_poly.type
_entity_poly.pdbx_seq_one_letter_code
_entity_poly.pdbx_strand_id
1 'polypeptide(L)'
;AVCLASPLRDVYKRQTKGYTREQMDDFAIRSLKRAQTAVNEGYFADEIVPVTVKTRKGDVVVDKDEQPFNANIDKIPTLRPAFAKDGTITAANASSISDGASALVITSADNAAAKGLNPLAKIVAYASNSQHPSEFTIAPVGAIQKVLDKTGWAASDVDLWEINEAFAMVTMCPMDEFKLDPEKVNINGGA
;
A
#
# COMPACT_ATOMS: atom_id res chain seq x y z
N ALA A 1 13.41 -0.49 -13.58
CA ALA A 1 12.61 -0.92 -14.72
C ALA A 1 11.18 -1.06 -14.24
N VAL A 2 10.38 -0.04 -14.42
CA VAL A 2 8.93 -0.14 -14.23
C VAL A 2 8.46 -1.13 -15.28
N CYS A 3 8.15 -2.34 -14.85
CA CYS A 3 7.43 -3.27 -15.69
C CYS A 3 6.04 -2.65 -15.89
N LEU A 4 5.84 -1.99 -17.01
CA LEU A 4 4.54 -1.61 -17.52
C LEU A 4 3.80 -2.93 -17.85
N ALA A 5 3.41 -3.65 -16.81
CA ALA A 5 2.48 -4.75 -16.95
C ALA A 5 1.26 -4.16 -17.65
N SER A 6 0.95 -4.68 -18.82
CA SER A 6 -0.10 -4.14 -19.67
C SER A 6 -1.38 -3.93 -18.82
N PRO A 7 -1.95 -2.74 -18.77
CA PRO A 7 -3.18 -2.45 -18.05
C PRO A 7 -4.35 -3.36 -18.40
N LEU A 8 -4.34 -3.92 -19.63
CA LEU A 8 -5.31 -4.91 -20.10
C LEU A 8 -5.29 -6.22 -19.28
N ARG A 9 -4.16 -6.54 -18.63
CA ARG A 9 -4.02 -7.76 -17.81
C ARG A 9 -4.71 -7.62 -16.46
N ASP A 10 -4.73 -6.42 -15.91
CA ASP A 10 -5.41 -6.15 -14.64
C ASP A 10 -6.94 -6.19 -14.81
N VAL A 11 -7.44 -5.68 -15.93
CA VAL A 11 -8.86 -5.82 -16.32
C VAL A 11 -9.27 -7.29 -16.37
N TYR A 12 -8.41 -8.18 -16.91
CA TYR A 12 -8.70 -9.61 -16.98
C TYR A 12 -8.79 -10.26 -15.59
N LYS A 13 -7.88 -9.93 -14.66
CA LYS A 13 -7.90 -10.51 -13.30
C LYS A 13 -9.04 -9.98 -12.44
N ARG A 14 -9.40 -8.71 -12.58
CA ARG A 14 -10.62 -8.19 -11.97
C ARG A 14 -11.84 -9.01 -12.40
N GLN A 15 -11.96 -9.32 -13.69
CA GLN A 15 -13.07 -10.14 -14.20
C GLN A 15 -13.07 -11.53 -13.58
N THR A 16 -11.89 -12.12 -13.38
CA THR A 16 -11.74 -13.44 -12.75
C THR A 16 -12.10 -13.45 -11.26
N LYS A 17 -11.75 -12.38 -10.52
CA LYS A 17 -12.07 -12.25 -9.08
C LYS A 17 -13.41 -11.57 -8.83
N GLY A 18 -14.04 -10.97 -9.85
CA GLY A 18 -15.39 -10.42 -9.77
C GLY A 18 -15.52 -9.07 -9.10
N TYR A 19 -14.42 -8.35 -8.79
CA TYR A 19 -14.52 -7.02 -8.17
C TYR A 19 -15.20 -6.01 -9.09
N THR A 20 -16.18 -5.30 -8.53
CA THR A 20 -16.86 -4.20 -9.23
C THR A 20 -16.06 -2.91 -9.12
N ARG A 21 -16.37 -1.96 -10.00
CA ARG A 21 -15.83 -0.61 -9.94
C ARG A 21 -16.14 0.04 -8.59
N GLU A 22 -17.35 -0.07 -8.12
CA GLU A 22 -17.82 0.48 -6.86
C GLU A 22 -17.03 -0.06 -5.66
N GLN A 23 -16.83 -1.38 -5.58
CA GLN A 23 -16.01 -1.99 -4.53
C GLN A 23 -14.58 -1.46 -4.50
N MET A 24 -13.97 -1.26 -5.67
CA MET A 24 -12.61 -0.73 -5.78
C MET A 24 -12.55 0.77 -5.40
N ASP A 25 -13.57 1.53 -5.77
CA ASP A 25 -13.65 2.95 -5.40
C ASP A 25 -13.93 3.12 -3.90
N ASP A 26 -14.79 2.30 -3.30
CA ASP A 26 -15.05 2.30 -1.86
C ASP A 26 -13.78 1.97 -1.06
N PHE A 27 -13.01 0.99 -1.54
CA PHE A 27 -11.72 0.67 -0.96
C PHE A 27 -10.77 1.89 -1.02
N ALA A 28 -10.65 2.53 -2.19
CA ALA A 28 -9.80 3.69 -2.37
C ALA A 28 -10.23 4.89 -1.50
N ILE A 29 -11.53 5.13 -1.39
CA ILE A 29 -12.10 6.18 -0.52
C ILE A 29 -11.77 5.91 0.95
N ARG A 30 -11.87 4.65 1.40
CA ARG A 30 -11.50 4.27 2.76
C ARG A 30 -10.02 4.53 3.03
N SER A 31 -9.14 4.07 2.14
CA SER A 31 -7.69 4.29 2.22
C SER A 31 -7.37 5.79 2.29
N LEU A 32 -7.93 6.57 1.39
CA LEU A 32 -7.75 8.02 1.35
C LEU A 32 -8.18 8.72 2.65
N LYS A 33 -9.34 8.37 3.21
CA LYS A 33 -9.81 8.93 4.49
C LYS A 33 -8.88 8.57 5.64
N ARG A 34 -8.38 7.34 5.68
CA ARG A 34 -7.40 6.90 6.68
C ARG A 34 -6.09 7.67 6.57
N ALA A 35 -5.58 7.85 5.36
CA ALA A 35 -4.38 8.65 5.10
C ALA A 35 -4.56 10.12 5.52
N GLN A 36 -5.70 10.74 5.20
CA GLN A 36 -6.01 12.09 5.66
C GLN A 36 -6.06 12.20 7.18
N THR A 37 -6.66 11.22 7.86
CA THR A 37 -6.68 11.17 9.32
C THR A 37 -5.27 11.02 9.89
N ALA A 38 -4.48 10.08 9.37
CA ALA A 38 -3.12 9.82 9.85
C ALA A 38 -2.22 11.06 9.74
N VAL A 39 -2.32 11.80 8.63
CA VAL A 39 -1.56 13.06 8.45
C VAL A 39 -2.06 14.15 9.37
N ASN A 40 -3.38 14.33 9.49
CA ASN A 40 -3.97 15.39 10.33
C ASN A 40 -3.72 15.18 11.83
N GLU A 41 -3.76 13.93 12.28
CA GLU A 41 -3.48 13.54 13.67
C GLU A 41 -1.98 13.40 13.96
N GLY A 42 -1.13 13.56 12.94
CA GLY A 42 0.33 13.54 13.10
C GLY A 42 0.92 12.16 13.38
N TYR A 43 0.28 11.07 12.95
CA TYR A 43 0.76 9.70 13.22
C TYR A 43 2.14 9.40 12.62
N PHE A 44 2.55 10.15 11.59
CA PHE A 44 3.85 10.02 10.93
C PHE A 44 4.85 11.14 11.32
N ALA A 45 4.50 12.02 12.27
CA ALA A 45 5.32 13.20 12.58
C ALA A 45 6.76 12.87 13.03
N ASP A 46 6.92 11.76 13.76
CA ASP A 46 8.23 11.34 14.28
C ASP A 46 9.14 10.70 13.23
N GLU A 47 8.59 10.28 12.09
CA GLU A 47 9.33 9.58 11.02
C GLU A 47 9.52 10.43 9.76
N ILE A 48 8.80 11.54 9.61
CA ILE A 48 8.93 12.43 8.46
C ILE A 48 10.13 13.36 8.65
N VAL A 49 11.04 13.34 7.68
CA VAL A 49 12.16 14.29 7.60
C VAL A 49 11.82 15.37 6.59
N PRO A 50 11.66 16.64 6.98
CA PRO A 50 11.38 17.73 6.07
C PRO A 50 12.49 17.92 5.02
N VAL A 51 12.10 18.14 3.78
CA VAL A 51 13.03 18.37 2.66
C VAL A 51 12.82 19.78 2.10
N THR A 52 13.91 20.55 2.04
CA THR A 52 13.88 21.88 1.43
C THR A 52 14.15 21.78 -0.08
N VAL A 53 13.16 22.12 -0.88
CA VAL A 53 13.24 22.14 -2.34
C VAL A 53 13.45 23.57 -2.85
N LYS A 54 14.54 23.78 -3.58
CA LYS A 54 14.82 25.08 -4.23
C LYS A 54 13.94 25.26 -5.47
N THR A 55 13.11 26.28 -5.48
CA THR A 55 12.27 26.63 -6.63
C THR A 55 12.64 28.00 -7.19
N ARG A 56 12.13 28.32 -8.38
CA ARG A 56 12.33 29.67 -8.99
C ARG A 56 11.69 30.80 -8.15
N LYS A 57 10.74 30.47 -7.27
CA LYS A 57 10.02 31.41 -6.42
C LYS A 57 10.58 31.47 -4.98
N GLY A 58 11.64 30.73 -4.70
CA GLY A 58 12.24 30.60 -3.38
C GLY A 58 12.23 29.15 -2.88
N ASP A 59 12.77 28.94 -1.70
CA ASP A 59 12.84 27.65 -1.07
C ASP A 59 11.45 27.25 -0.52
N VAL A 60 11.06 26.00 -0.75
CA VAL A 60 9.82 25.40 -0.23
C VAL A 60 10.18 24.20 0.64
N VAL A 61 9.68 24.18 1.87
CA VAL A 61 9.82 23.01 2.76
C VAL A 61 8.68 22.04 2.49
N VAL A 62 9.02 20.80 2.14
CA VAL A 62 8.07 19.69 1.99
C VAL A 62 8.18 18.83 3.24
N ASP A 63 7.16 18.83 4.07
CA ASP A 63 7.08 18.16 5.38
C ASP A 63 5.79 17.37 5.56
N LYS A 64 4.94 17.31 4.53
CA LYS A 64 3.66 16.60 4.54
C LYS A 64 3.44 15.84 3.25
N ASP A 65 2.73 14.72 3.36
CA ASP A 65 2.20 14.03 2.18
C ASP A 65 1.07 14.86 1.55
N GLU A 66 1.24 15.22 0.28
CA GLU A 66 0.29 16.05 -0.47
C GLU A 66 -0.84 15.22 -1.09
N GLN A 67 -0.59 13.96 -1.40
CA GLN A 67 -1.52 13.11 -2.17
C GLN A 67 -2.90 12.99 -1.52
N PRO A 68 -3.03 12.73 -0.20
CA PRO A 68 -4.33 12.59 0.42
C PRO A 68 -5.22 13.83 0.32
N PHE A 69 -4.62 15.02 0.14
CA PHE A 69 -5.33 16.30 0.12
C PHE A 69 -5.59 16.84 -1.29
N ASN A 70 -4.93 16.26 -2.31
CA ASN A 70 -5.15 16.62 -3.70
C ASN A 70 -6.34 15.89 -4.33
N ALA A 71 -6.86 14.85 -3.68
CA ALA A 71 -7.97 14.06 -4.17
C ALA A 71 -9.33 14.66 -3.74
N ASN A 72 -10.30 14.63 -4.65
CA ASN A 72 -11.69 14.98 -4.35
C ASN A 72 -12.53 13.69 -4.27
N ILE A 73 -12.92 13.33 -3.05
CA ILE A 73 -13.66 12.09 -2.74
C ILE A 73 -14.96 12.00 -3.55
N ASP A 74 -15.71 13.08 -3.66
CA ASP A 74 -17.01 13.09 -4.32
C ASP A 74 -16.91 12.84 -5.84
N LYS A 75 -15.72 13.08 -6.41
CA LYS A 75 -15.44 12.83 -7.82
C LYS A 75 -14.97 11.42 -8.13
N ILE A 76 -14.54 10.65 -7.15
CA ILE A 76 -13.99 9.31 -7.36
C ILE A 76 -14.94 8.41 -8.16
N PRO A 77 -16.25 8.30 -7.83
CA PRO A 77 -17.15 7.45 -8.58
C PRO A 77 -17.35 7.88 -10.03
N THR A 78 -17.09 9.14 -10.35
CA THR A 78 -17.27 9.73 -11.69
C THR A 78 -16.02 9.73 -12.56
N LEU A 79 -14.88 9.29 -12.02
CA LEU A 79 -13.62 9.23 -12.76
C LEU A 79 -13.71 8.29 -13.94
N ARG A 80 -13.12 8.70 -15.06
CA ARG A 80 -13.03 7.85 -16.25
C ARG A 80 -12.03 6.72 -16.01
N PRO A 81 -12.31 5.51 -16.49
CA PRO A 81 -11.33 4.43 -16.50
C PRO A 81 -10.06 4.86 -17.25
N ALA A 82 -8.89 4.47 -16.68
CA ALA A 82 -7.59 4.88 -17.21
C ALA A 82 -7.15 4.10 -18.46
N PHE A 83 -7.61 2.86 -18.62
CA PHE A 83 -7.03 1.94 -19.60
C PHE A 83 -8.02 1.36 -20.61
N ALA A 84 -9.26 1.14 -20.23
CA ALA A 84 -10.27 0.58 -21.11
C ALA A 84 -11.60 1.32 -20.89
N LYS A 85 -12.39 1.52 -21.95
CA LYS A 85 -13.66 2.26 -21.88
C LYS A 85 -14.60 1.72 -20.81
N ASP A 86 -14.65 0.40 -20.66
CA ASP A 86 -15.48 -0.30 -19.67
C ASP A 86 -14.62 -0.84 -18.49
N GLY A 87 -13.45 -0.24 -18.27
CA GLY A 87 -12.52 -0.62 -17.21
C GLY A 87 -12.97 -0.12 -15.83
N THR A 88 -12.34 -0.66 -14.80
CA THR A 88 -12.61 -0.29 -13.40
C THR A 88 -11.46 0.44 -12.73
N ILE A 89 -10.28 0.42 -13.36
CA ILE A 89 -9.10 1.09 -12.82
C ILE A 89 -9.17 2.57 -13.18
N THR A 90 -8.99 3.40 -12.17
CA THR A 90 -8.96 4.86 -12.30
C THR A 90 -7.75 5.44 -11.59
N ALA A 91 -7.53 6.73 -11.74
CA ALA A 91 -6.49 7.44 -11.01
C ALA A 91 -6.67 7.40 -9.47
N ALA A 92 -7.86 7.07 -8.98
CA ALA A 92 -8.13 7.01 -7.53
C ALA A 92 -7.87 5.62 -6.92
N ASN A 93 -8.00 4.54 -7.70
CA ASN A 93 -7.82 3.17 -7.21
C ASN A 93 -6.53 2.50 -7.72
N ALA A 94 -5.57 3.32 -8.14
CA ALA A 94 -4.23 2.96 -8.56
C ALA A 94 -3.21 3.90 -7.90
N SER A 95 -2.05 3.37 -7.50
CA SER A 95 -0.96 4.20 -6.98
C SER A 95 -0.50 5.23 -8.00
N SER A 96 -0.20 6.42 -7.52
CA SER A 96 0.46 7.45 -8.31
C SER A 96 1.97 7.19 -8.42
N ILE A 97 2.61 7.85 -9.39
CA ILE A 97 4.08 7.92 -9.46
C ILE A 97 4.49 9.06 -8.54
N SER A 98 5.11 8.71 -7.40
CA SER A 98 5.51 9.67 -6.37
C SER A 98 6.99 9.54 -6.07
N ASP A 99 7.63 10.66 -5.75
CA ASP A 99 9.00 10.68 -5.25
C ASP A 99 8.99 10.41 -3.75
N GLY A 100 9.94 9.60 -3.29
CA GLY A 100 10.05 9.27 -1.88
C GLY A 100 11.35 8.56 -1.57
N ALA A 101 11.77 8.62 -0.31
CA ALA A 101 12.90 7.89 0.22
C ALA A 101 12.63 7.47 1.66
N SER A 102 13.13 6.31 2.03
CA SER A 102 13.09 5.83 3.41
C SER A 102 14.44 5.25 3.81
N ALA A 103 14.75 5.28 5.10
CA ALA A 103 15.96 4.71 5.64
C ALA A 103 15.67 3.95 6.93
N LEU A 104 16.16 2.72 7.03
CA LEU A 104 16.04 1.87 8.20
C LEU A 104 17.42 1.38 8.64
N VAL A 105 17.67 1.36 9.95
CA VAL A 105 18.86 0.75 10.53
C VAL A 105 18.50 -0.65 11.00
N ILE A 106 19.11 -1.65 10.38
CA ILE A 106 18.89 -3.07 10.69
C ILE A 106 20.16 -3.65 11.31
N THR A 107 20.02 -4.42 12.39
CA THR A 107 21.11 -5.10 13.05
C THR A 107 20.67 -6.44 13.64
N SER A 108 21.62 -7.30 14.04
CA SER A 108 21.26 -8.53 14.77
C SER A 108 20.83 -8.23 16.21
N ALA A 109 20.02 -9.13 16.78
CA ALA A 109 19.57 -9.00 18.16
C ALA A 109 20.77 -8.95 19.14
N ASP A 110 21.80 -9.79 18.91
CA ASP A 110 23.01 -9.82 19.75
C ASP A 110 23.79 -8.51 19.70
N ASN A 111 23.95 -7.92 18.50
CA ASN A 111 24.61 -6.65 18.36
C ASN A 111 23.80 -5.50 18.96
N ALA A 112 22.48 -5.53 18.86
CA ALA A 112 21.60 -4.57 19.52
C ALA A 112 21.79 -4.62 21.05
N ALA A 113 21.77 -5.82 21.64
CA ALA A 113 21.99 -6.03 23.05
C ALA A 113 23.40 -5.58 23.48
N ALA A 114 24.45 -5.99 22.76
CA ALA A 114 25.83 -5.61 23.06
C ALA A 114 26.08 -4.08 23.03
N LYS A 115 25.31 -3.35 22.22
CA LYS A 115 25.40 -1.89 22.09
C LYS A 115 24.37 -1.14 22.92
N GLY A 116 23.54 -1.82 23.70
CA GLY A 116 22.49 -1.18 24.48
C GLY A 116 21.43 -0.47 23.62
N LEU A 117 21.21 -0.93 22.37
CA LEU A 117 20.21 -0.37 21.48
C LEU A 117 18.82 -0.88 21.88
N ASN A 118 17.82 -0.05 21.66
CA ASN A 118 16.42 -0.39 21.89
C ASN A 118 15.71 -0.62 20.54
N PRO A 119 15.58 -1.88 20.05
CA PRO A 119 14.94 -2.15 18.77
C PRO A 119 13.46 -1.80 18.79
N LEU A 120 12.96 -1.19 17.70
CA LEU A 120 11.54 -0.91 17.52
C LEU A 120 10.74 -2.19 17.22
N ALA A 121 11.34 -3.11 16.46
CA ALA A 121 10.70 -4.36 16.07
C ALA A 121 11.73 -5.44 15.74
N LYS A 122 11.28 -6.69 15.65
CA LYS A 122 12.07 -7.85 15.20
C LYS A 122 11.50 -8.36 13.89
N ILE A 123 12.35 -8.54 12.88
CA ILE A 123 11.98 -9.25 11.65
C ILE A 123 11.96 -10.74 11.96
N VAL A 124 10.76 -11.33 11.99
CA VAL A 124 10.56 -12.76 12.34
C VAL A 124 10.80 -13.64 11.11
N ALA A 125 10.22 -13.28 9.97
CA ALA A 125 10.39 -14.01 8.73
C ALA A 125 10.24 -13.09 7.52
N TYR A 126 10.70 -13.56 6.37
CA TYR A 126 10.47 -12.93 5.06
C TYR A 126 10.30 -13.99 3.99
N ALA A 127 9.61 -13.64 2.91
CA ALA A 127 9.43 -14.47 1.73
C ALA A 127 9.31 -13.65 0.47
N SER A 128 9.64 -14.28 -0.66
CA SER A 128 9.39 -13.76 -2.00
C SER A 128 8.43 -14.67 -2.73
N ASN A 129 7.58 -14.09 -3.55
CA ASN A 129 6.70 -14.82 -4.46
C ASN A 129 6.70 -14.17 -5.82
N SER A 130 6.82 -14.97 -6.87
CA SER A 130 6.75 -14.54 -8.26
C SER A 130 5.66 -15.31 -8.97
N GLN A 131 4.94 -14.64 -9.84
CA GLN A 131 3.91 -15.21 -10.67
C GLN A 131 4.06 -14.73 -12.12
N HIS A 132 3.27 -15.29 -13.01
CA HIS A 132 3.23 -14.78 -14.38
C HIS A 132 2.87 -13.27 -14.35
N PRO A 133 3.49 -12.41 -15.19
CA PRO A 133 3.25 -10.96 -15.17
C PRO A 133 1.78 -10.54 -15.29
N SER A 134 0.93 -11.38 -15.93
CA SER A 134 -0.53 -11.12 -15.93
C SER A 134 -1.22 -11.37 -14.59
N GLU A 135 -0.52 -11.90 -13.61
CA GLU A 135 -1.05 -12.29 -12.29
C GLU A 135 -0.38 -11.54 -11.15
N PHE A 136 0.36 -10.47 -11.45
CA PHE A 136 1.11 -9.73 -10.43
C PHE A 136 0.21 -9.21 -9.29
N THR A 137 -1.03 -8.87 -9.59
CA THR A 137 -1.98 -8.32 -8.61
C THR A 137 -2.37 -9.30 -7.50
N ILE A 138 -2.20 -10.59 -7.72
CA ILE A 138 -2.41 -11.63 -6.70
C ILE A 138 -1.10 -12.21 -6.14
N ALA A 139 0.04 -11.74 -6.59
CA ALA A 139 1.34 -12.20 -6.10
C ALA A 139 1.55 -12.02 -4.57
N PRO A 140 1.04 -10.95 -3.92
CA PRO A 140 1.12 -10.82 -2.47
C PRO A 140 0.50 -11.97 -1.69
N VAL A 141 -0.58 -12.60 -2.19
CA VAL A 141 -1.21 -13.76 -1.56
C VAL A 141 -0.19 -14.88 -1.32
N GLY A 142 0.57 -15.24 -2.37
CA GLY A 142 1.58 -16.30 -2.25
C GLY A 142 2.76 -15.91 -1.34
N ALA A 143 3.13 -14.63 -1.27
CA ALA A 143 4.16 -14.16 -0.35
C ALA A 143 3.69 -14.24 1.11
N ILE A 144 2.46 -13.79 1.38
CA ILE A 144 1.83 -13.87 2.71
C ILE A 144 1.74 -15.33 3.17
N GLN A 145 1.22 -16.22 2.32
CA GLN A 145 1.11 -17.65 2.67
C GLN A 145 2.47 -18.22 3.08
N LYS A 146 3.52 -17.94 2.31
CA LYS A 146 4.88 -18.41 2.63
C LYS A 146 5.42 -17.86 3.94
N VAL A 147 5.08 -16.63 4.32
CA VAL A 147 5.49 -16.06 5.61
C VAL A 147 4.71 -16.71 6.74
N LEU A 148 3.41 -16.90 6.61
CA LEU A 148 2.58 -17.61 7.59
C LEU A 148 3.07 -19.05 7.79
N ASP A 149 3.35 -19.77 6.70
CA ASP A 149 3.91 -21.14 6.76
C ASP A 149 5.26 -21.18 7.50
N LYS A 150 6.14 -20.20 7.27
CA LYS A 150 7.46 -20.13 7.94
C LYS A 150 7.36 -19.81 9.42
N THR A 151 6.40 -19.00 9.81
CA THR A 151 6.22 -18.59 11.21
C THR A 151 5.35 -19.55 11.99
N GLY A 152 4.55 -20.37 11.32
CA GLY A 152 3.51 -21.19 11.92
C GLY A 152 2.33 -20.38 12.45
N TRP A 153 2.19 -19.12 12.03
CA TRP A 153 1.10 -18.25 12.44
C TRP A 153 -0.13 -18.44 11.56
N ALA A 154 -1.29 -18.34 12.16
CA ALA A 154 -2.53 -18.15 11.43
C ALA A 154 -2.69 -16.64 11.07
N ALA A 155 -3.46 -16.34 10.03
CA ALA A 155 -3.75 -14.95 9.69
C ALA A 155 -4.45 -14.20 10.84
N SER A 156 -5.21 -14.90 11.68
CA SER A 156 -5.87 -14.34 12.87
C SER A 156 -4.89 -13.91 13.97
N ASP A 157 -3.67 -14.42 13.97
CA ASP A 157 -2.64 -14.10 14.96
C ASP A 157 -1.92 -12.78 14.63
N VAL A 158 -2.20 -12.21 13.46
CA VAL A 158 -1.63 -10.95 13.00
C VAL A 158 -2.53 -9.80 13.39
N ASP A 159 -1.98 -8.86 14.14
CA ASP A 159 -2.74 -7.70 14.62
C ASP A 159 -2.92 -6.62 13.56
N LEU A 160 -1.89 -6.38 12.73
CA LEU A 160 -1.89 -5.34 11.70
C LEU A 160 -1.28 -5.87 10.40
N TRP A 161 -1.89 -5.44 9.30
CA TRP A 161 -1.47 -5.76 7.94
C TRP A 161 -1.18 -4.47 7.17
N GLU A 162 0.02 -4.36 6.63
CA GLU A 162 0.39 -3.30 5.69
C GLU A 162 0.65 -3.92 4.33
N ILE A 163 -0.24 -3.66 3.38
CA ILE A 163 -0.21 -4.23 2.03
C ILE A 163 -0.23 -3.09 1.03
N ASN A 164 0.84 -2.95 0.25
CA ASN A 164 0.95 -1.89 -0.75
C ASN A 164 -0.23 -1.89 -1.73
N GLU A 165 -0.83 -0.73 -1.93
CA GLU A 165 -2.02 -0.53 -2.76
C GLU A 165 -1.64 -0.16 -4.21
N ALA A 166 -0.76 -0.93 -4.85
CA ALA A 166 -0.42 -0.69 -6.26
C ALA A 166 -1.68 -0.52 -7.15
N PHE A 167 -2.72 -1.26 -6.81
CA PHE A 167 -4.12 -1.08 -7.21
C PHE A 167 -4.99 -1.56 -6.04
N ALA A 168 -6.20 -1.06 -5.90
CA ALA A 168 -7.12 -1.49 -4.84
C ALA A 168 -7.24 -3.02 -4.74
N MET A 169 -7.36 -3.71 -5.86
CA MET A 169 -7.48 -5.18 -5.88
C MET A 169 -6.24 -5.92 -5.38
N VAL A 170 -5.04 -5.30 -5.40
CA VAL A 170 -3.82 -5.93 -4.89
C VAL A 170 -3.92 -6.19 -3.40
N THR A 171 -4.56 -5.30 -2.67
CA THR A 171 -4.85 -5.44 -1.23
C THR A 171 -6.14 -6.21 -0.99
N MET A 172 -7.19 -6.00 -1.80
CA MET A 172 -8.47 -6.71 -1.66
C MET A 172 -8.31 -8.23 -1.84
N CYS A 173 -7.44 -8.69 -2.77
CA CYS A 173 -7.23 -10.11 -2.98
C CYS A 173 -6.73 -10.87 -1.74
N PRO A 174 -5.65 -10.48 -1.05
CA PRO A 174 -5.26 -11.12 0.20
C PRO A 174 -6.28 -10.92 1.33
N MET A 175 -7.02 -9.80 1.36
CA MET A 175 -8.10 -9.62 2.35
C MET A 175 -9.16 -10.72 2.20
N ASP A 176 -9.59 -11.00 0.99
CA ASP A 176 -10.59 -12.05 0.72
C ASP A 176 -10.02 -13.44 0.97
N GLU A 177 -8.78 -13.71 0.51
CA GLU A 177 -8.15 -15.04 0.61
C GLU A 177 -7.94 -15.46 2.06
N PHE A 178 -7.45 -14.55 2.90
CA PHE A 178 -7.14 -14.82 4.30
C PHE A 178 -8.25 -14.35 5.25
N LYS A 179 -9.37 -13.84 4.74
CA LYS A 179 -10.51 -13.29 5.51
C LYS A 179 -10.05 -12.27 6.54
N LEU A 180 -9.20 -11.34 6.08
CA LEU A 180 -8.64 -10.31 6.96
C LEU A 180 -9.71 -9.31 7.38
N ASP A 181 -9.66 -8.91 8.64
CA ASP A 181 -10.48 -7.84 9.15
C ASP A 181 -10.05 -6.51 8.48
N PRO A 182 -10.97 -5.82 7.77
CA PRO A 182 -10.66 -4.53 7.15
C PRO A 182 -10.13 -3.47 8.12
N GLU A 183 -10.46 -3.58 9.40
CA GLU A 183 -9.98 -2.64 10.42
C GLU A 183 -8.56 -2.92 10.89
N LYS A 184 -7.96 -4.00 10.42
CA LYS A 184 -6.56 -4.36 10.68
C LYS A 184 -5.65 -4.17 9.45
N VAL A 185 -6.20 -3.78 8.29
CA VAL A 185 -5.46 -3.64 7.04
C VAL A 185 -5.29 -2.18 6.67
N ASN A 186 -4.06 -1.72 6.48
CA ASN A 186 -3.70 -0.36 6.07
C ASN A 186 -4.45 0.68 6.92
N ILE A 187 -4.30 0.59 8.22
CA ILE A 187 -5.09 1.38 9.20
C ILE A 187 -4.84 2.89 9.08
N ASN A 188 -3.70 3.28 8.55
CA ASN A 188 -3.30 4.66 8.31
C ASN A 188 -3.40 5.05 6.82
N GLY A 189 -4.13 4.28 6.02
CA GLY A 189 -4.16 4.40 4.57
C GLY A 189 -3.01 3.65 3.91
N GLY A 190 -3.11 3.45 2.61
CA GLY A 190 -2.09 2.80 1.79
C GLY A 190 -1.59 3.71 0.67
N ALA A 191 -0.56 3.27 -0.07
CA ALA A 191 0.07 3.98 -1.17
C ALA A 191 -0.04 3.21 -2.49
#